data_0f950fb4b6f07462efbad0adce0b7a3a
#
_entry.id   0f950fb4b6f07462efbad0adce0b7a3a
#
_cell.length_a   1.000
_cell.length_b   1.000
_cell.length_c   1.000
_cell.angle_alpha   90.00
_cell.angle_beta   90.00
_cell.angle_gamma   90.00
#
_symmetry.space_group_name_H-M   'P 1'
#
loop_
_entity.id
_entity.type
_entity.pdbx_description
1 polymer ?
#
loop_
_entity_poly.entity_id
_entity_poly.type
_entity_poly.pdbx_seq_one_letter_code
_entity_poly.pdbx_strand_id
1 'polypeptide(L)'
;MGERWQAVDDYIAAKLLGDDDALATTLVNNAEQGLQPIDVSAAQGKMLFLLAQMSGAKRILEVGTLGGYSTIWLARALPDDGEMVTLELEDHHARVAHQN
;
A
#
# COMPACT_ATOMS: atom_id res chain seq x y z
N MET A 1 11.36 17.42 -12.15
CA MET A 1 11.82 16.45 -11.15
C MET A 1 10.85 15.29 -10.98
N GLY A 2 9.53 15.54 -10.87
CA GLY A 2 8.53 14.49 -10.73
C GLY A 2 8.53 13.46 -11.86
N GLU A 3 8.65 13.91 -13.11
CA GLU A 3 8.66 13.03 -14.29
C GLU A 3 9.83 12.04 -14.28
N ARG A 4 11.00 12.51 -13.85
CA ARG A 4 12.20 11.67 -13.80
C ARG A 4 12.07 10.61 -12.72
N TRP A 5 11.53 10.98 -11.57
CA TRP A 5 11.31 10.04 -10.48
C TRP A 5 10.24 9.02 -10.83
N GLN A 6 9.17 9.46 -11.50
CA GLN A 6 8.15 8.54 -11.98
C GLN A 6 8.74 7.52 -12.97
N ALA A 7 9.58 7.96 -13.89
CA ALA A 7 10.23 7.06 -14.83
C ALA A 7 11.12 6.02 -14.12
N VAL A 8 11.81 6.42 -13.06
CA VAL A 8 12.62 5.50 -12.23
C VAL A 8 11.71 4.50 -11.51
N ASP A 9 10.62 4.96 -10.90
CA ASP A 9 9.65 4.09 -10.23
C ASP A 9 9.05 3.07 -11.20
N ASP A 10 8.67 3.52 -12.40
CA ASP A 10 8.11 2.64 -13.44
C ASP A 10 9.12 1.56 -13.87
N TYR A 11 10.39 1.95 -14.01
CA TYR A 11 11.46 1.01 -14.34
C TYR A 11 11.64 -0.04 -13.22
N ILE A 12 11.68 0.40 -11.97
CA ILE A 12 11.82 -0.50 -10.83
C ILE A 12 10.62 -1.46 -10.75
N ALA A 13 9.41 -0.93 -10.90
CA ALA A 13 8.20 -1.74 -10.87
C ALA A 13 8.21 -2.80 -11.96
N ALA A 14 8.57 -2.42 -13.18
CA ALA A 14 8.63 -3.35 -14.33
C ALA A 14 9.66 -4.45 -14.14
N LYS A 15 10.78 -4.16 -13.48
CA LYS A 15 11.89 -5.12 -13.33
C LYS A 15 11.80 -5.99 -12.08
N LEU A 16 11.25 -5.46 -11.00
CA LEU A 16 11.36 -6.10 -9.68
C LEU A 16 10.03 -6.49 -9.03
N LEU A 17 8.92 -5.85 -9.40
CA LEU A 17 7.67 -6.03 -8.66
C LEU A 17 6.67 -6.96 -9.34
N GLY A 18 6.69 -7.03 -10.67
CA GLY A 18 5.72 -7.81 -11.43
C GLY A 18 4.29 -7.24 -11.34
N ASP A 19 3.33 -7.99 -11.86
CA ASP A 19 1.93 -7.62 -11.83
C ASP A 19 1.27 -8.10 -10.53
N ASP A 20 0.35 -7.28 -9.99
CA ASP A 20 -0.40 -7.59 -8.78
C ASP A 20 -1.82 -7.06 -8.91
N ASP A 21 -2.76 -7.97 -9.16
CA ASP A 21 -4.15 -7.60 -9.44
C ASP A 21 -4.83 -6.93 -8.25
N ALA A 22 -4.60 -7.40 -7.03
CA ALA A 22 -5.20 -6.84 -5.84
C ALA A 22 -4.75 -5.40 -5.60
N LEU A 23 -3.44 -5.14 -5.74
CA LEU A 23 -2.89 -3.80 -5.60
C LEU A 23 -3.35 -2.86 -6.72
N ALA A 24 -3.37 -3.35 -7.95
CA ALA A 24 -3.85 -2.57 -9.10
C ALA A 24 -5.35 -2.22 -8.94
N THR A 25 -6.17 -3.18 -8.53
CA THR A 25 -7.60 -2.99 -8.30
C THR A 25 -7.84 -1.97 -7.18
N THR A 26 -7.03 -2.01 -6.14
CA THR A 26 -7.11 -1.04 -5.04
C THR A 26 -6.92 0.39 -5.56
N LEU A 27 -5.90 0.64 -6.38
CA LEU A 27 -5.64 1.97 -6.94
C LEU A 27 -6.77 2.44 -7.86
N VAL A 28 -7.31 1.54 -8.68
CA VAL A 28 -8.44 1.85 -9.56
C VAL A 28 -9.67 2.23 -8.72
N ASN A 29 -10.01 1.45 -7.71
CA ASN A 29 -11.14 1.74 -6.84
C ASN A 29 -10.95 3.06 -6.09
N ASN A 30 -9.75 3.33 -5.58
CA ASN A 30 -9.43 4.59 -4.92
C ASN A 30 -9.73 5.79 -5.84
N ALA A 31 -9.30 5.73 -7.10
CA ALA A 31 -9.55 6.78 -8.07
C ALA A 31 -11.04 6.93 -8.38
N GLU A 32 -11.75 5.82 -8.57
CA GLU A 32 -13.20 5.82 -8.83
C GLU A 32 -14.00 6.39 -7.67
N GLN A 33 -13.54 6.19 -6.44
CA GLN A 33 -14.17 6.71 -5.23
C GLN A 33 -13.74 8.14 -4.89
N GLY A 34 -12.92 8.76 -5.72
CA GLY A 34 -12.51 10.16 -5.59
C GLY A 34 -11.44 10.41 -4.52
N LEU A 35 -10.69 9.41 -4.11
CA LEU A 35 -9.57 9.60 -3.19
C LEU A 35 -8.42 10.32 -3.90
N GLN A 36 -7.69 11.15 -3.16
CA GLN A 36 -6.52 11.82 -3.68
C GLN A 36 -5.42 10.80 -4.02
N PRO A 37 -4.68 10.98 -5.12
CA PRO A 37 -3.63 10.06 -5.54
C PRO A 37 -2.35 10.29 -4.73
N ILE A 38 -2.42 10.07 -3.43
CA ILE A 38 -1.30 10.26 -2.48
C ILE A 38 -0.84 8.94 -1.85
N ASP A 39 -1.21 7.82 -2.45
CA ASP A 39 -0.70 6.50 -2.06
C ASP A 39 0.82 6.45 -2.23
N VAL A 40 1.48 5.64 -1.39
CA VAL A 40 2.90 5.35 -1.63
C VAL A 40 3.07 4.68 -3.00
N SER A 41 4.24 4.84 -3.61
CA SER A 41 4.53 4.13 -4.86
C SER A 41 4.62 2.62 -4.64
N ALA A 42 4.50 1.85 -5.72
CA ALA A 42 4.67 0.40 -5.64
C ALA A 42 6.05 0.02 -5.07
N ALA A 43 7.10 0.74 -5.44
CA ALA A 43 8.45 0.52 -4.91
C ALA A 43 8.53 0.81 -3.42
N GLN A 44 7.89 1.90 -2.95
CA GLN A 44 7.81 2.21 -1.52
C GLN A 44 7.00 1.16 -0.76
N GLY A 45 5.89 0.70 -1.32
CA GLY A 45 5.09 -0.37 -0.73
C GLY A 45 5.90 -1.65 -0.57
N LYS A 46 6.65 -2.04 -1.58
CA LYS A 46 7.56 -3.19 -1.51
C LYS A 46 8.64 -2.99 -0.43
N MET A 47 9.19 -1.79 -0.32
CA MET A 47 10.17 -1.46 0.72
C MET A 47 9.58 -1.64 2.11
N LEU A 48 8.36 -1.16 2.34
CA LEU A 48 7.66 -1.33 3.63
C LEU A 48 7.46 -2.82 3.95
N PHE A 49 7.03 -3.58 2.96
CA PHE A 49 6.88 -5.03 3.08
C PHE A 49 8.20 -5.69 3.51
N LEU A 50 9.29 -5.38 2.84
CA LEU A 50 10.60 -5.96 3.14
C LEU A 50 11.11 -5.56 4.53
N LEU A 51 10.92 -4.30 4.92
CA LEU A 51 11.31 -3.84 6.26
C LEU A 51 10.52 -4.57 7.34
N ALA A 52 9.22 -4.76 7.15
CA ALA A 52 8.39 -5.52 8.08
C ALA A 52 8.83 -6.98 8.18
N GLN A 53 9.15 -7.61 7.05
CA GLN A 53 9.67 -8.99 7.05
C GLN A 53 11.02 -9.09 7.75
N MET A 54 11.96 -8.20 7.43
CA MET A 54 13.31 -8.22 7.98
C MET A 54 13.31 -7.99 9.49
N SER A 55 12.39 -7.19 9.99
CA SER A 55 12.27 -6.94 11.43
C SER A 55 11.54 -8.06 12.17
N GLY A 56 10.98 -9.02 11.46
CA GLY A 56 10.19 -10.10 12.06
C GLY A 56 8.89 -9.58 12.68
N ALA A 57 8.29 -8.56 12.11
CA ALA A 57 7.11 -7.91 12.66
C ALA A 57 5.94 -8.90 12.76
N LYS A 58 5.31 -8.95 13.93
CA LYS A 58 4.09 -9.70 14.18
C LYS A 58 2.89 -8.81 14.43
N ARG A 59 3.13 -7.56 14.76
CA ARG A 59 2.09 -6.56 15.02
C ARG A 59 2.51 -5.26 14.35
N ILE A 60 1.62 -4.70 13.54
CA ILE A 60 1.87 -3.46 12.81
C ILE A 60 0.76 -2.47 13.14
N LEU A 61 1.14 -1.23 13.45
CA LEU A 61 0.23 -0.10 13.56
C LEU A 61 0.54 0.88 12.44
N GLU A 62 -0.46 1.19 11.65
CA GLU A 62 -0.38 2.21 10.61
C GLU A 62 -1.28 3.38 10.99
N VAL A 63 -0.79 4.61 10.84
CA VAL A 63 -1.58 5.82 11.03
C VAL A 63 -1.76 6.51 9.69
N GLY A 64 -3.00 6.56 9.23
CA GLY A 64 -3.35 7.02 7.89
C GLY A 64 -3.48 5.88 6.90
N THR A 65 -4.71 5.45 6.65
CA THR A 65 -5.01 4.29 5.80
C THR A 65 -5.20 4.67 4.34
N LEU A 66 -5.85 5.82 4.10
CA LEU A 66 -6.38 6.22 2.80
C LEU A 66 -7.27 5.10 2.24
N GLY A 67 -6.96 4.54 1.08
CA GLY A 67 -7.68 3.41 0.50
C GLY A 67 -7.09 2.04 0.81
N GLY A 68 -6.07 1.96 1.65
CA GLY A 68 -5.50 0.69 2.12
C GLY A 68 -4.39 0.12 1.27
N TYR A 69 -3.83 0.88 0.35
CA TYR A 69 -2.77 0.39 -0.54
C TYR A 69 -1.52 -0.03 0.24
N SER A 70 -0.96 0.85 1.05
CA SER A 70 0.18 0.51 1.91
C SER A 70 -0.17 -0.51 2.98
N THR A 71 -1.42 -0.49 3.44
CA THR A 71 -1.94 -1.46 4.42
C THR A 71 -1.83 -2.88 3.87
N ILE A 72 -2.22 -3.09 2.62
CA ILE A 72 -2.12 -4.40 1.96
C ILE A 72 -0.67 -4.86 1.88
N TRP A 73 0.24 -3.97 1.46
CA TRP A 73 1.67 -4.28 1.42
C TRP A 73 2.21 -4.73 2.77
N LEU A 74 1.89 -3.99 3.83
CA LEU A 74 2.36 -4.28 5.18
C LEU A 74 1.75 -5.57 5.73
N ALA A 75 0.45 -5.76 5.53
CA ALA A 75 -0.25 -6.94 6.03
C ALA A 75 0.31 -8.24 5.42
N ARG A 76 0.75 -8.20 4.17
CA ARG A 76 1.35 -9.36 3.49
C ARG A 76 2.67 -9.81 4.11
N ALA A 77 3.33 -8.93 4.85
CA ALA A 77 4.59 -9.25 5.54
C ALA A 77 4.35 -9.97 6.87
N LEU A 78 3.13 -9.98 7.37
CA LEU A 78 2.81 -10.58 8.66
C LEU A 78 2.72 -12.10 8.56
N PRO A 79 3.13 -12.84 9.62
CA PRO A 79 2.83 -14.27 9.73
C PRO A 79 1.33 -14.49 9.95
N ASP A 80 0.89 -15.75 9.84
CA ASP A 80 -0.53 -16.11 9.97
C ASP A 80 -1.13 -15.70 11.32
N ASP A 81 -0.33 -15.69 12.38
CA ASP A 81 -0.72 -15.25 13.72
C ASP A 81 -0.46 -13.74 13.96
N GLY A 82 -0.12 -13.01 12.91
CA GLY A 82 0.15 -11.58 12.99
C GLY A 82 -1.12 -10.74 13.06
N GLU A 83 -0.95 -9.47 13.43
CA GLU A 83 -2.04 -8.50 13.57
C GLU A 83 -1.66 -7.17 12.95
N MET A 84 -2.58 -6.60 12.18
CA MET A 84 -2.44 -5.27 11.62
C MET A 84 -3.58 -4.39 12.09
N VAL A 85 -3.25 -3.22 12.62
CA VAL A 85 -4.21 -2.17 12.95
C VAL A 85 -3.86 -0.94 12.13
N THR A 86 -4.84 -0.38 11.45
CA THR A 86 -4.67 0.86 10.69
C THR A 86 -5.74 1.86 11.10
N LEU A 87 -5.34 3.10 11.25
CA LEU A 87 -6.20 4.17 11.74
C LEU A 87 -6.43 5.20 10.62
N GLU A 88 -7.69 5.56 10.42
CA GLU A 88 -8.09 6.53 9.40
C GLU A 88 -9.10 7.51 9.99
N LEU A 89 -8.80 8.82 9.87
CA LEU A 89 -9.65 9.88 10.38
C LEU A 89 -10.88 10.11 9.48
N GLU A 90 -10.69 10.00 8.16
CA GLU A 90 -11.74 10.27 7.18
C GLU A 90 -12.63 9.04 6.98
N ASP A 91 -13.89 9.16 7.34
CA ASP A 91 -14.84 8.06 7.26
C ASP A 91 -14.99 7.50 5.84
N HIS A 92 -15.01 8.37 4.82
CA HIS A 92 -15.07 7.94 3.42
C HIS A 92 -13.86 7.09 3.02
N HIS A 93 -12.65 7.51 3.41
CA HIS A 93 -11.42 6.75 3.17
C HIS A 93 -11.47 5.38 3.85
N ALA A 94 -11.89 5.35 5.10
CA ALA A 94 -12.01 4.10 5.85
C ALA A 94 -12.97 3.11 5.17
N ARG A 95 -14.10 3.60 4.66
CA ARG A 95 -15.05 2.75 3.93
C ARG A 95 -14.46 2.20 2.63
N VAL A 96 -13.73 3.03 1.89
CA VAL A 96 -13.06 2.59 0.65
C VAL A 96 -11.99 1.54 0.96
N ALA A 97 -11.18 1.78 1.99
CA ALA A 97 -10.18 0.82 2.44
C ALA A 97 -10.81 -0.53 2.82
N HIS A 98 -11.96 -0.50 3.45
CA HIS A 98 -12.69 -1.71 3.83
C HIS A 98 -13.19 -2.51 2.62
N GLN A 99 -13.50 -1.83 1.51
CA GLN A 99 -13.88 -2.48 0.25
C GLN A 99 -12.69 -3.17 -0.43
N ASN A 100 -11.52 -2.55 -0.31
CA ASN A 100 -10.29 -3.03 -0.94
C ASN A 100 -9.69 -4.22 -0.18
#